data_2a22867679f18d5c4298fa2cda4ae06e
#
_entry.id   2a22867679f18d5c4298fa2cda4ae06e
#
_cell.length_a   1.000
_cell.length_b   1.000
_cell.length_c   1.000
_cell.angle_alpha   90.00
_cell.angle_beta   90.00
_cell.angle_gamma   90.00
#
_symmetry.space_group_name_H-M   'P 1'
#
loop_
_entity.id
_entity.type
_entity.pdbx_description
1 polymer ?
#
loop_
_entity_poly.entity_id
_entity_poly.type
_entity_poly.pdbx_seq_one_letter_code
_entity_poly.pdbx_strand_id
1 'polypeptide(L)'
;VRTYWNNRPCNLRHSPLPVGSREYFDGVEARKYLVEPHIPLFAEFPRWKDKTVLEIGCGMGTDTINFARAGARVTAVDLSEESLNLARQRAEVYGLADRITFIQADAEHLTNFVPPMQYDLVYSFGVIHHTPHPEAVIAQVRQYMHRESLFKIMVYNKMSWKVLWIILKYGKGAFWKSDALIAQHSETQTGCP
;
A
#
# COMPACT_ATOMS: atom_id res chain seq x y z
N VAL A 1 0.30 8.79 12.94
CA VAL A 1 0.18 7.97 11.73
C VAL A 1 -0.92 6.92 11.90
N ARG A 2 -0.82 6.00 12.89
CA ARG A 2 -1.78 4.89 13.10
C ARG A 2 -3.24 5.35 13.24
N THR A 3 -3.53 6.31 14.12
CA THR A 3 -4.89 6.84 14.35
C THR A 3 -5.49 7.45 13.09
N TYR A 4 -4.66 8.10 12.28
CA TYR A 4 -5.09 8.68 11.01
C TYR A 4 -5.58 7.60 10.02
N TRP A 5 -4.77 6.55 9.81
CA TRP A 5 -5.11 5.48 8.87
C TRP A 5 -6.23 4.57 9.37
N ASN A 6 -6.37 4.37 10.69
CA ASN A 6 -7.54 3.68 11.25
C ASN A 6 -8.85 4.41 10.96
N ASN A 7 -8.84 5.75 11.07
CA ASN A 7 -10.04 6.54 10.81
C ASN A 7 -10.32 6.77 9.31
N ARG A 8 -9.36 6.48 8.44
CA ARG A 8 -9.44 6.75 7.00
C ARG A 8 -8.75 5.66 6.19
N PRO A 9 -9.30 4.43 6.15
CA PRO A 9 -8.78 3.40 5.25
C PRO A 9 -8.74 3.91 3.81
N CYS A 10 -7.62 3.66 3.12
CA CYS A 10 -7.45 4.08 1.73
C CYS A 10 -8.52 3.48 0.83
N ASN A 11 -8.95 4.24 -0.17
CA ASN A 11 -9.89 3.80 -1.20
C ASN A 11 -11.31 3.46 -0.72
N LEU A 12 -11.66 3.70 0.55
CA LEU A 12 -12.97 3.36 1.10
C LEU A 12 -14.13 3.97 0.29
N ARG A 13 -13.92 5.14 -0.32
CA ARG A 13 -14.92 5.87 -1.10
C ARG A 13 -14.86 5.59 -2.60
N HIS A 14 -14.08 4.61 -3.04
CA HIS A 14 -13.95 4.26 -4.46
C HIS A 14 -15.17 3.54 -5.03
N SER A 15 -16.02 2.99 -4.16
CA SER A 15 -17.30 2.40 -4.55
C SER A 15 -18.43 2.98 -3.68
N PRO A 16 -19.61 3.26 -4.25
CA PRO A 16 -20.80 3.69 -3.50
C PRO A 16 -21.60 2.53 -2.93
N LEU A 17 -21.22 1.28 -3.23
CA LEU A 17 -21.92 0.08 -2.84
C LEU A 17 -21.69 -0.27 -1.36
N PRO A 18 -22.50 -1.14 -0.74
CA PRO A 18 -22.33 -1.54 0.64
C PRO A 18 -20.95 -2.12 0.91
N VAL A 19 -20.23 -1.52 1.87
CA VAL A 19 -18.89 -1.94 2.25
C VAL A 19 -18.88 -3.40 2.64
N GLY A 20 -17.92 -4.17 2.13
CA GLY A 20 -17.73 -5.59 2.41
C GLY A 20 -18.42 -6.52 1.43
N SER A 21 -19.29 -6.05 0.55
CA SER A 21 -19.84 -6.87 -0.52
C SER A 21 -18.82 -7.15 -1.63
N ARG A 22 -19.04 -8.19 -2.41
CA ARG A 22 -18.20 -8.51 -3.58
C ARG A 22 -18.21 -7.36 -4.58
N GLU A 23 -19.38 -6.85 -4.87
CA GLU A 23 -19.60 -5.75 -5.81
C GLU A 23 -18.91 -4.47 -5.33
N TYR A 24 -18.88 -4.23 -4.03
CA TYR A 24 -18.11 -3.12 -3.46
C TYR A 24 -16.62 -3.28 -3.74
N PHE A 25 -16.04 -4.44 -3.46
CA PHE A 25 -14.61 -4.68 -3.68
C PHE A 25 -14.23 -4.70 -5.16
N ASP A 26 -15.10 -5.21 -6.03
CA ASP A 26 -14.92 -5.15 -7.49
C ASP A 26 -14.91 -3.68 -7.97
N GLY A 27 -15.82 -2.86 -7.46
CA GLY A 27 -15.88 -1.42 -7.77
C GLY A 27 -14.64 -0.67 -7.27
N VAL A 28 -14.15 -0.98 -6.07
CA VAL A 28 -12.90 -0.41 -5.54
C VAL A 28 -11.70 -0.77 -6.42
N GLU A 29 -11.58 -2.03 -6.82
CA GLU A 29 -10.50 -2.51 -7.68
C GLU A 29 -10.54 -1.84 -9.05
N ALA A 30 -11.71 -1.84 -9.69
CA ALA A 30 -11.90 -1.19 -10.98
C ALA A 30 -11.54 0.31 -10.93
N ARG A 31 -11.96 1.01 -9.89
CA ARG A 31 -11.63 2.43 -9.71
C ARG A 31 -10.16 2.65 -9.46
N LYS A 32 -9.52 1.84 -8.61
CA LYS A 32 -8.08 1.94 -8.32
C LYS A 32 -7.28 1.83 -9.61
N TYR A 33 -7.50 0.78 -10.40
CA TYR A 33 -6.71 0.54 -11.61
C TYR A 33 -7.11 1.44 -12.79
N LEU A 34 -8.29 2.05 -12.74
CA LEU A 34 -8.65 3.11 -13.70
C LEU A 34 -7.82 4.39 -13.44
N VAL A 35 -7.66 4.79 -12.18
CA VAL A 35 -6.93 6.02 -11.82
C VAL A 35 -5.42 5.80 -11.75
N GLU A 36 -5.00 4.57 -11.54
CA GLU A 36 -3.59 4.15 -11.46
C GLU A 36 -3.31 2.95 -12.36
N PRO A 37 -3.45 3.11 -13.70
CA PRO A 37 -3.39 1.99 -14.65
C PRO A 37 -2.01 1.33 -14.75
N HIS A 38 -0.99 1.95 -14.20
CA HIS A 38 0.38 1.42 -14.15
C HIS A 38 0.57 0.35 -13.08
N ILE A 39 -0.33 0.24 -12.08
CA ILE A 39 -0.16 -0.72 -10.97
C ILE A 39 -0.06 -2.17 -11.47
N PRO A 40 -0.98 -2.71 -12.29
CA PRO A 40 -0.89 -4.09 -12.73
C PRO A 40 0.41 -4.42 -13.49
N LEU A 41 0.91 -3.45 -14.28
CA LEU A 41 2.17 -3.58 -15.01
C LEU A 41 3.38 -3.54 -14.05
N PHE A 42 3.33 -2.68 -13.05
CA PHE A 42 4.38 -2.56 -12.05
C PHE A 42 4.41 -3.79 -11.12
N ALA A 43 3.25 -4.25 -10.66
CA ALA A 43 3.13 -5.39 -9.76
C ALA A 43 3.51 -6.71 -10.45
N GLU A 44 3.20 -6.86 -11.74
CA GLU A 44 3.42 -8.10 -12.52
C GLU A 44 2.78 -9.32 -11.83
N PHE A 45 1.54 -9.21 -11.37
CA PHE A 45 0.86 -10.25 -10.57
C PHE A 45 1.08 -11.68 -11.07
N PRO A 46 0.96 -12.01 -12.37
CA PRO A 46 1.13 -13.38 -12.86
C PRO A 46 2.54 -13.94 -12.68
N ARG A 47 3.56 -13.09 -12.60
CA ARG A 47 4.97 -13.47 -12.42
C ARG A 47 5.18 -14.18 -11.07
N TRP A 48 4.34 -13.92 -10.09
CA TRP A 48 4.51 -14.39 -8.72
C TRP A 48 3.70 -15.65 -8.41
N LYS A 49 3.21 -16.34 -9.45
CA LYS A 49 2.57 -17.65 -9.27
C LYS A 49 3.51 -18.61 -8.56
N ASP A 50 2.98 -19.29 -7.54
CA ASP A 50 3.69 -20.25 -6.67
C ASP A 50 4.90 -19.65 -5.90
N LYS A 51 4.98 -18.34 -5.82
CA LYS A 51 6.00 -17.56 -5.13
C LYS A 51 5.47 -16.95 -3.83
N THR A 52 6.40 -16.47 -3.00
CA THR A 52 6.10 -15.79 -1.74
C THR A 52 6.23 -14.28 -1.89
N VAL A 53 5.22 -13.56 -1.42
CA VAL A 53 5.15 -12.10 -1.48
C VAL A 53 4.96 -11.52 -0.09
N LEU A 54 5.79 -10.54 0.29
CA LEU A 54 5.57 -9.67 1.44
C LEU A 54 5.07 -8.33 0.93
N GLU A 55 3.83 -7.98 1.25
CA GLU A 55 3.25 -6.68 0.92
C GLU A 55 3.23 -5.79 2.16
N ILE A 56 3.88 -4.62 2.07
CA ILE A 56 3.96 -3.63 3.15
C ILE A 56 3.02 -2.47 2.84
N GLY A 57 2.03 -2.27 3.72
CA GLY A 57 0.97 -1.28 3.56
C GLY A 57 -0.13 -1.75 2.60
N CYS A 58 -0.70 -2.92 2.87
CA CYS A 58 -1.68 -3.56 1.98
C CYS A 58 -3.02 -2.82 1.91
N GLY A 59 -3.31 -1.92 2.86
CA GLY A 59 -4.59 -1.25 2.95
C GLY A 59 -5.75 -2.26 3.02
N MET A 60 -6.80 -2.05 2.24
CA MET A 60 -7.92 -3.00 2.14
C MET A 60 -7.65 -4.18 1.17
N GLY A 61 -6.38 -4.46 0.86
CA GLY A 61 -5.96 -5.68 0.18
C GLY A 61 -6.21 -5.75 -1.32
N THR A 62 -6.29 -4.63 -2.04
CA THR A 62 -6.57 -4.67 -3.49
C THR A 62 -5.48 -5.40 -4.26
N ASP A 63 -4.21 -5.05 -4.05
CA ASP A 63 -3.08 -5.69 -4.72
C ASP A 63 -2.81 -7.07 -4.11
N THR A 64 -2.97 -7.22 -2.78
CA THR A 64 -2.91 -8.50 -2.05
C THR A 64 -3.76 -9.58 -2.71
N ILE A 65 -5.04 -9.27 -2.98
CA ILE A 65 -5.98 -10.20 -3.62
C ILE A 65 -5.52 -10.55 -5.03
N ASN A 66 -4.97 -9.62 -5.79
CA ASN A 66 -4.49 -9.89 -7.14
C ASN A 66 -3.23 -10.75 -7.16
N PHE A 67 -2.30 -10.59 -6.21
CA PHE A 67 -1.19 -11.52 -6.01
C PHE A 67 -1.71 -12.93 -5.66
N ALA A 68 -2.62 -13.04 -4.70
CA ALA A 68 -3.19 -14.33 -4.30
C ALA A 68 -4.00 -14.99 -5.42
N ARG A 69 -4.80 -14.22 -6.17
CA ARG A 69 -5.56 -14.66 -7.35
C ARG A 69 -4.63 -15.19 -8.46
N ALA A 70 -3.45 -14.59 -8.60
CA ALA A 70 -2.42 -15.06 -9.52
C ALA A 70 -1.68 -16.32 -9.04
N GLY A 71 -1.94 -16.79 -7.81
CA GLY A 71 -1.38 -18.00 -7.24
C GLY A 71 -0.23 -17.80 -6.27
N ALA A 72 0.10 -16.57 -5.89
CA ALA A 72 1.11 -16.29 -4.87
C ALA A 72 0.63 -16.67 -3.46
N ARG A 73 1.57 -16.90 -2.54
CA ARG A 73 1.35 -16.90 -1.09
C ARG A 73 1.75 -15.53 -0.55
N VAL A 74 0.82 -14.82 0.07
CA VAL A 74 1.03 -13.42 0.45
C VAL A 74 1.05 -13.27 1.96
N THR A 75 2.07 -12.59 2.48
CA THR A 75 2.04 -11.98 3.81
C THR A 75 1.77 -10.50 3.63
N ALA A 76 0.60 -10.06 4.07
CA ALA A 76 0.13 -8.69 3.90
C ALA A 76 0.19 -7.96 5.25
N VAL A 77 0.91 -6.86 5.27
CA VAL A 77 1.17 -6.06 6.48
C VAL A 77 0.52 -4.69 6.33
N ASP A 78 -0.15 -4.23 7.38
CA ASP A 78 -0.61 -2.84 7.50
C ASP A 78 -0.54 -2.36 8.95
N LEU A 79 -0.40 -1.06 9.14
CA LEU A 79 -0.42 -0.43 10.46
C LEU A 79 -1.85 -0.31 11.00
N SER A 80 -2.85 -0.22 10.10
CA SER A 80 -4.26 0.00 10.39
C SER A 80 -5.00 -1.33 10.53
N GLU A 81 -5.53 -1.61 11.72
CA GLU A 81 -6.38 -2.78 11.94
C GLU A 81 -7.69 -2.70 11.14
N GLU A 82 -8.25 -1.51 10.97
CA GLU A 82 -9.47 -1.30 10.17
C GLU A 82 -9.24 -1.67 8.69
N SER A 83 -8.10 -1.28 8.15
CA SER A 83 -7.71 -1.67 6.79
C SER A 83 -7.57 -3.19 6.68
N LEU A 84 -6.91 -3.82 7.65
CA LEU A 84 -6.73 -5.28 7.68
C LEU A 84 -8.05 -6.05 7.83
N ASN A 85 -9.01 -5.52 8.60
CA ASN A 85 -10.34 -6.13 8.72
C ASN A 85 -11.06 -6.15 7.38
N LEU A 86 -11.00 -5.05 6.63
CA LEU A 86 -11.54 -4.99 5.27
C LEU A 86 -10.79 -5.94 4.31
N ALA A 87 -9.47 -6.04 4.44
CA ALA A 87 -8.66 -6.94 3.62
C ALA A 87 -8.96 -8.41 3.90
N ARG A 88 -9.15 -8.81 5.17
CA ARG A 88 -9.58 -10.16 5.57
C ARG A 88 -10.95 -10.50 4.99
N GLN A 89 -11.93 -9.60 5.18
CA GLN A 89 -13.27 -9.76 4.61
C GLN A 89 -13.23 -9.90 3.08
N ARG A 90 -12.39 -9.10 2.43
CA ARG A 90 -12.17 -9.19 1.00
C ARG A 90 -11.60 -10.55 0.59
N ALA A 91 -10.61 -11.07 1.32
CA ALA A 91 -10.04 -12.39 1.06
C ALA A 91 -11.06 -13.51 1.20
N GLU A 92 -11.94 -13.44 2.21
CA GLU A 92 -13.04 -14.39 2.39
C GLU A 92 -14.05 -14.35 1.23
N VAL A 93 -14.47 -13.14 0.83
CA VAL A 93 -15.42 -12.93 -0.28
C VAL A 93 -14.90 -13.53 -1.60
N TYR A 94 -13.58 -13.51 -1.82
CA TYR A 94 -12.97 -14.10 -3.02
C TYR A 94 -12.53 -15.56 -2.84
N GLY A 95 -12.67 -16.14 -1.64
CA GLY A 95 -12.22 -17.51 -1.35
C GLY A 95 -10.70 -17.68 -1.41
N LEU A 96 -9.95 -16.65 -0.99
CA LEU A 96 -8.48 -16.61 -1.06
C LEU A 96 -7.82 -16.51 0.32
N ALA A 97 -8.59 -16.64 1.40
CA ALA A 97 -8.12 -16.47 2.77
C ALA A 97 -6.98 -17.44 3.14
N ASP A 98 -6.99 -18.65 2.57
CA ASP A 98 -5.96 -19.68 2.79
C ASP A 98 -4.60 -19.36 2.16
N ARG A 99 -4.54 -18.38 1.25
CA ARG A 99 -3.32 -17.93 0.57
C ARG A 99 -2.71 -16.70 1.17
N ILE A 100 -3.37 -16.05 2.15
CA ILE A 100 -2.98 -14.74 2.66
C ILE A 100 -2.86 -14.76 4.18
N THR A 101 -1.71 -14.34 4.69
CA THR A 101 -1.51 -14.07 6.11
C THR A 101 -1.53 -12.57 6.34
N PHE A 102 -2.47 -12.08 7.16
CA PHE A 102 -2.58 -10.66 7.50
C PHE A 102 -1.96 -10.39 8.86
N ILE A 103 -1.03 -9.44 8.92
CA ILE A 103 -0.30 -9.07 10.13
C ILE A 103 -0.42 -7.56 10.37
N GLN A 104 -0.88 -7.18 11.55
CA GLN A 104 -0.80 -5.78 11.97
C GLN A 104 0.62 -5.49 12.46
N ALA A 105 1.33 -4.60 11.75
CA ALA A 105 2.68 -4.23 12.13
C ALA A 105 3.03 -2.82 11.68
N ASP A 106 3.95 -2.21 12.40
CA ASP A 106 4.66 -1.02 11.97
C ASP A 106 5.80 -1.43 11.03
N ALA A 107 5.82 -0.82 9.83
CA ALA A 107 6.82 -1.12 8.82
C ALA A 107 8.26 -0.81 9.27
N GLU A 108 8.43 0.11 10.21
CA GLU A 108 9.75 0.43 10.79
C GLU A 108 10.26 -0.67 11.75
N HIS A 109 9.38 -1.58 12.18
CA HIS A 109 9.67 -2.63 13.17
C HIS A 109 9.15 -4.01 12.73
N LEU A 110 9.19 -4.31 11.43
CA LEU A 110 8.63 -5.56 10.86
C LEU A 110 9.13 -6.82 11.57
N THR A 111 10.40 -6.88 11.93
CA THR A 111 11.02 -8.05 12.57
C THR A 111 10.44 -8.41 13.93
N ASN A 112 9.72 -7.50 14.57
CA ASN A 112 9.03 -7.77 15.84
C ASN A 112 7.69 -8.51 15.62
N PHE A 113 7.15 -8.52 14.41
CA PHE A 113 5.79 -8.99 14.13
C PHE A 113 5.73 -10.04 13.01
N VAL A 114 6.55 -9.86 11.97
CA VAL A 114 6.57 -10.75 10.81
C VAL A 114 7.58 -11.86 11.06
N PRO A 115 7.20 -13.14 10.99
CA PRO A 115 8.12 -14.25 11.18
C PRO A 115 9.33 -14.17 10.24
N PRO A 116 10.52 -14.61 10.69
CA PRO A 116 11.73 -14.59 9.87
C PRO A 116 11.60 -15.59 8.72
N MET A 117 11.26 -15.07 7.56
CA MET A 117 11.12 -15.82 6.30
C MET A 117 11.66 -14.96 5.16
N GLN A 118 12.24 -15.59 4.14
CA GLN A 118 12.66 -14.87 2.95
C GLN A 118 11.58 -14.96 1.88
N TYR A 119 11.32 -13.83 1.21
CA TYR A 119 10.29 -13.70 0.19
C TYR A 119 10.91 -13.50 -1.20
N ASP A 120 10.24 -14.02 -2.23
CA ASP A 120 10.64 -13.79 -3.62
C ASP A 120 10.39 -12.33 -4.05
N LEU A 121 9.32 -11.72 -3.52
CA LEU A 121 8.98 -10.32 -3.71
C LEU A 121 8.71 -9.65 -2.37
N VAL A 122 9.33 -8.50 -2.15
CA VAL A 122 8.84 -7.49 -1.20
C VAL A 122 8.22 -6.36 -2.00
N TYR A 123 6.97 -6.04 -1.71
CA TYR A 123 6.18 -5.06 -2.46
C TYR A 123 5.65 -3.97 -1.53
N SER A 124 5.77 -2.71 -1.94
CA SER A 124 5.18 -1.58 -1.22
C SER A 124 4.81 -0.49 -2.20
N PHE A 125 3.54 -0.15 -2.24
CA PHE A 125 3.01 0.84 -3.18
C PHE A 125 2.38 2.02 -2.46
N GLY A 126 3.04 3.19 -2.52
CA GLY A 126 2.51 4.44 -1.97
C GLY A 126 2.50 4.53 -0.44
N VAL A 127 3.39 3.80 0.27
CA VAL A 127 3.33 3.66 1.73
C VAL A 127 4.57 4.19 2.44
N ILE A 128 5.75 3.74 2.06
CA ILE A 128 6.98 3.94 2.85
C ILE A 128 7.30 5.42 3.09
N HIS A 129 7.00 6.29 2.14
CA HIS A 129 7.20 7.74 2.29
C HIS A 129 6.25 8.43 3.29
N HIS A 130 5.27 7.68 3.84
CA HIS A 130 4.40 8.16 4.93
C HIS A 130 4.87 7.72 6.31
N THR A 131 5.96 6.95 6.39
CA THR A 131 6.56 6.58 7.68
C THR A 131 7.50 7.69 8.17
N PRO A 132 7.64 7.90 9.49
CA PRO A 132 8.60 8.85 10.06
C PRO A 132 10.05 8.59 9.64
N HIS A 133 10.43 7.32 9.54
CA HIS A 133 11.80 6.87 9.23
C HIS A 133 11.82 5.87 8.06
N PRO A 134 11.66 6.33 6.81
CA PRO A 134 11.65 5.45 5.62
C PRO A 134 12.89 4.55 5.51
N GLU A 135 14.05 5.05 5.94
CA GLU A 135 15.31 4.29 5.97
C GLU A 135 15.25 3.09 6.92
N ALA A 136 14.52 3.19 8.02
CA ALA A 136 14.31 2.07 8.95
C ALA A 136 13.51 0.96 8.26
N VAL A 137 12.48 1.32 7.50
CA VAL A 137 11.70 0.34 6.71
C VAL A 137 12.61 -0.39 5.71
N ILE A 138 13.47 0.33 4.99
CA ILE A 138 14.42 -0.28 4.04
C ILE A 138 15.37 -1.25 4.74
N ALA A 139 15.85 -0.89 5.94
CA ALA A 139 16.70 -1.77 6.74
C ALA A 139 15.96 -3.06 7.17
N GLN A 140 14.67 -2.95 7.53
CA GLN A 140 13.82 -4.10 7.84
C GLN A 140 13.62 -4.99 6.60
N VAL A 141 13.30 -4.41 5.45
CA VAL A 141 13.06 -5.14 4.19
C VAL A 141 14.23 -6.05 3.83
N ARG A 142 15.47 -5.61 4.00
CA ARG A 142 16.67 -6.40 3.70
C ARG A 142 16.70 -7.75 4.42
N GLN A 143 16.11 -7.87 5.59
CA GLN A 143 16.09 -9.10 6.38
C GLN A 143 15.13 -10.15 5.81
N TYR A 144 14.19 -9.73 4.97
CA TYR A 144 13.19 -10.56 4.32
C TYR A 144 13.53 -10.94 2.88
N MET A 145 14.73 -10.58 2.41
CA MET A 145 15.16 -10.81 1.03
C MET A 145 16.31 -11.80 0.95
N HIS A 146 16.25 -12.71 -0.01
CA HIS A 146 17.37 -13.53 -0.46
C HIS A 146 18.01 -12.92 -1.74
N ARG A 147 19.08 -13.55 -2.25
CA ARG A 147 19.88 -13.02 -3.37
C ARG A 147 19.07 -12.76 -4.65
N GLU A 148 18.02 -13.54 -4.89
CA GLU A 148 17.19 -13.44 -6.10
C GLU A 148 15.88 -12.69 -5.88
N SER A 149 15.63 -12.22 -4.67
CA SER A 149 14.44 -11.46 -4.32
C SER A 149 14.40 -10.13 -5.06
N LEU A 150 13.18 -9.69 -5.39
CA LEU A 150 12.96 -8.33 -5.88
C LEU A 150 12.31 -7.49 -4.78
N PHE A 151 12.73 -6.23 -4.71
CA PHE A 151 12.03 -5.21 -3.95
C PHE A 151 11.40 -4.21 -4.92
N LYS A 152 10.08 -4.19 -4.97
CA LYS A 152 9.31 -3.22 -5.77
C LYS A 152 8.70 -2.18 -4.84
N ILE A 153 9.14 -0.96 -5.01
CA ILE A 153 8.68 0.18 -4.20
C ILE A 153 8.17 1.29 -5.12
N MET A 154 7.00 1.85 -4.79
CA MET A 154 6.53 3.11 -5.37
C MET A 154 6.46 4.15 -4.24
N VAL A 155 7.06 5.29 -4.49
CA VAL A 155 7.03 6.46 -3.62
C VAL A 155 6.64 7.70 -4.42
N TYR A 156 6.03 8.68 -3.77
CA TYR A 156 5.68 9.92 -4.44
C TYR A 156 6.92 10.78 -4.69
N ASN A 157 6.97 11.39 -5.86
CA ASN A 157 8.05 12.29 -6.22
C ASN A 157 7.64 13.74 -5.98
N LYS A 158 8.49 14.48 -5.25
CA LYS A 158 8.34 15.91 -5.00
C LYS A 158 8.32 16.75 -6.29
N MET A 159 9.01 16.29 -7.34
CA MET A 159 9.03 16.91 -8.67
C MET A 159 8.00 16.25 -9.59
N SER A 160 6.73 16.29 -9.22
CA SER A 160 5.63 15.71 -10.00
C SER A 160 4.65 16.78 -10.51
N TRP A 161 3.90 16.45 -11.56
CA TRP A 161 2.82 17.32 -12.06
C TRP A 161 1.79 17.64 -10.97
N LYS A 162 1.49 16.72 -10.06
CA LYS A 162 0.59 16.94 -8.93
C LYS A 162 1.14 18.06 -8.02
N VAL A 163 2.43 18.01 -7.71
CA VAL A 163 3.07 19.04 -6.90
C VAL A 163 3.11 20.39 -7.62
N LEU A 164 3.49 20.40 -8.89
CA LEU A 164 3.45 21.62 -9.70
C LEU A 164 2.05 22.24 -9.72
N TRP A 165 1.01 21.43 -9.91
CA TRP A 165 -0.38 21.87 -9.88
C TRP A 165 -0.78 22.44 -8.51
N ILE A 166 -0.38 21.81 -7.41
CA ILE A 166 -0.61 22.31 -6.05
C ILE A 166 0.04 23.69 -5.86
N ILE A 167 1.30 23.84 -6.29
CA ILE A 167 2.03 25.10 -6.19
C ILE A 167 1.35 26.22 -7.02
N LEU A 168 0.93 25.91 -8.24
CA LEU A 168 0.26 26.87 -9.09
C LEU A 168 -1.13 27.27 -8.55
N LYS A 169 -1.93 26.27 -8.16
CA LYS A 169 -3.30 26.49 -7.74
C LYS A 169 -3.43 27.14 -6.37
N TYR A 170 -2.64 26.68 -5.39
CA TYR A 170 -2.77 27.11 -4.00
C TYR A 170 -1.62 28.03 -3.56
N GLY A 171 -0.44 27.87 -4.14
CA GLY A 171 0.75 28.68 -3.83
C GLY A 171 0.93 29.90 -4.71
N LYS A 172 0.07 30.11 -5.74
CA LYS A 172 0.23 31.20 -6.72
C LYS A 172 1.64 31.28 -7.30
N GLY A 173 2.29 30.12 -7.50
CA GLY A 173 3.67 30.01 -8.02
C GLY A 173 4.77 30.17 -6.97
N ALA A 174 4.46 30.19 -5.68
CA ALA A 174 5.46 30.30 -4.60
C ALA A 174 6.19 28.95 -4.38
N PHE A 175 7.15 28.62 -5.22
CA PHE A 175 7.93 27.36 -5.15
C PHE A 175 8.70 27.18 -3.84
N TRP A 176 9.13 28.27 -3.19
CA TRP A 176 9.80 28.23 -1.88
C TRP A 176 8.89 27.79 -0.73
N LYS A 177 7.57 27.72 -0.95
CA LYS A 177 6.57 27.20 0.00
C LYS A 177 6.11 25.79 -0.35
N SER A 178 6.78 25.10 -1.28
CA SER A 178 6.36 23.79 -1.80
C SER A 178 6.10 22.79 -0.69
N ASP A 179 6.96 22.68 0.31
CA ASP A 179 6.82 21.71 1.40
C ASP A 179 5.58 21.96 2.26
N ALA A 180 5.34 23.22 2.62
CA ALA A 180 4.14 23.60 3.37
C ALA A 180 2.86 23.39 2.56
N LEU A 181 2.89 23.65 1.26
CA LEU A 181 1.76 23.45 0.35
C LEU A 181 1.49 21.95 0.13
N ILE A 182 2.52 21.15 -0.02
CA ILE A 182 2.41 19.69 -0.13
C ILE A 182 1.80 19.13 1.16
N ALA A 183 2.33 19.52 2.33
CA ALA A 183 1.81 19.07 3.61
C ALA A 183 0.34 19.47 3.83
N GLN A 184 -0.10 20.60 3.31
CA GLN A 184 -1.46 21.10 3.46
C GLN A 184 -2.46 20.50 2.46
N HIS A 185 -2.02 20.17 1.23
CA HIS A 185 -2.90 19.80 0.11
C HIS A 185 -2.65 18.38 -0.45
N SER A 186 -1.72 17.64 0.10
CA SER A 186 -1.53 16.22 -0.19
C SER A 186 -2.16 15.35 0.90
N GLU A 187 -2.14 14.04 0.69
CA GLU A 187 -2.62 13.06 1.68
C GLU A 187 -1.74 13.03 2.95
N THR A 188 -0.65 13.79 2.97
CA THR A 188 0.31 13.90 4.07
C THR A 188 -0.11 14.90 5.17
N GLN A 189 -1.40 15.23 5.31
CA GLN A 189 -1.90 16.14 6.36
C GLN A 189 -1.60 15.70 7.81
N THR A 190 -0.81 14.65 7.98
CA THR A 190 -0.43 14.07 9.27
C THR A 190 0.89 14.60 9.82
N GLY A 191 1.55 15.54 9.14
CA GLY A 191 2.88 16.01 9.54
C GLY A 191 4.02 15.04 9.24
N CYS A 192 3.75 13.93 8.55
CA CYS A 192 4.79 13.11 7.91
C CYS A 192 5.14 13.74 6.56
N PRO A 193 6.44 13.88 6.24
CA PRO A 193 6.91 14.51 5.00
C PRO A 193 6.51 13.72 3.75
#